data_31f3f89eb5728ff0c6304ab0644f7607
#
_entry.id   31f3f89eb5728ff0c6304ab0644f7607
#
_cell.length_a   1.000
_cell.length_b   1.000
_cell.length_c   1.000
_cell.angle_alpha   90.00
_cell.angle_beta   90.00
_cell.angle_gamma   90.00
#
_symmetry.space_group_name_H-M   'P 1'
#
loop_
_entity.id
_entity.type
_entity.pdbx_description
1 polymer ?
#
loop_
_entity_poly.entity_id
_entity_poly.type
_entity_poly.pdbx_seq_one_letter_code
_entity_poly.pdbx_strand_id
1 'polypeptide(L)'
;MATKKELLAQEVAKAVGAGKTVALETVDFNDPNRPKTCLEVDFPILPVNQGAIIEGNAGKPIYQMSKWWARRRSSVFRSMLIAAATKAPEDKSHAAKLVWDNYYANHQKKGAFKDLKVADIFMGGGTTLVEGSRLGMQMVGNDLNPVAWFVVKQELANV
;
A
#
# COMPACT_ATOMS: atom_id res chain seq x y z
N MET A 1 -5.31 14.88 25.30
CA MET A 1 -5.09 13.79 24.32
C MET A 1 -4.84 14.41 22.96
N ALA A 2 -3.79 13.99 22.26
CA ALA A 2 -3.52 14.47 20.91
C ALA A 2 -4.68 14.06 19.96
N THR A 3 -5.06 14.94 19.06
CA THR A 3 -6.08 14.65 18.07
C THR A 3 -5.57 13.61 17.06
N LYS A 4 -6.49 12.91 16.40
CA LYS A 4 -6.15 11.94 15.33
C LYS A 4 -5.27 12.57 14.24
N LYS A 5 -5.51 13.83 13.92
CA LYS A 5 -4.75 14.60 12.92
C LYS A 5 -3.31 14.87 13.40
N GLU A 6 -3.14 15.21 14.67
CA GLU A 6 -1.82 15.42 15.28
C GLU A 6 -1.01 14.13 15.35
N LEU A 7 -1.64 13.02 15.75
CA LEU A 7 -1.01 11.69 15.75
C LEU A 7 -0.55 11.29 14.34
N LEU A 8 -1.39 11.49 13.34
CA LEU A 8 -1.02 11.20 11.95
C LEU A 8 0.13 12.10 11.49
N ALA A 9 0.08 13.39 11.82
CA ALA A 9 1.15 14.32 11.47
C ALA A 9 2.48 13.94 12.13
N GLN A 10 2.45 13.49 13.38
CA GLN A 10 3.64 13.00 14.08
C GLN A 10 4.22 11.73 13.45
N GLU A 11 3.36 10.77 13.06
CA GLU A 11 3.81 9.54 12.38
C GLU A 11 4.37 9.84 10.98
N VAL A 12 3.73 10.75 10.23
CA VAL A 12 4.26 11.23 8.95
C VAL A 12 5.61 11.93 9.14
N ALA A 13 5.72 12.81 10.13
CA ALA A 13 6.97 13.52 10.43
C ALA A 13 8.10 12.56 10.82
N LYS A 14 7.79 11.54 11.64
CA LYS A 14 8.76 10.48 11.98
C LYS A 14 9.21 9.70 10.74
N ALA A 15 8.27 9.30 9.89
CA ALA A 15 8.57 8.54 8.68
C ALA A 15 9.37 9.37 7.65
N VAL A 16 9.02 10.66 7.50
CA VAL A 16 9.72 11.59 6.59
C VAL A 16 11.06 12.02 7.18
N GLY A 17 11.13 12.24 8.50
CA GLY A 17 12.35 12.63 9.22
C GLY A 17 13.33 11.50 9.48
N ALA A 18 12.89 10.25 9.44
CA ALA A 18 13.73 9.07 9.67
C ALA A 18 14.74 8.81 8.55
N GLY A 19 14.82 9.68 7.54
CA GLY A 19 15.94 9.70 6.64
C GLY A 19 15.67 9.24 5.20
N LYS A 20 16.72 9.19 4.49
CA LYS A 20 16.87 8.86 3.09
C LYS A 20 15.98 7.68 2.71
N THR A 21 14.99 7.91 1.86
CA THR A 21 14.29 6.83 1.16
C THR A 21 15.32 5.91 0.54
N VAL A 22 15.46 4.72 1.08
CA VAL A 22 16.34 3.71 0.50
C VAL A 22 15.75 3.31 -0.85
N ALA A 23 16.56 3.22 -1.88
CA ALA A 23 16.11 2.76 -3.18
C ALA A 23 15.53 1.35 -3.03
N LEU A 24 14.30 1.15 -3.51
CA LEU A 24 13.67 -0.16 -3.53
C LEU A 24 14.09 -0.90 -4.80
N GLU A 25 14.50 -2.15 -4.63
CA GLU A 25 14.62 -3.09 -5.73
C GLU A 25 13.34 -3.92 -5.80
N THR A 26 12.71 -3.92 -6.97
CA THR A 26 11.52 -4.74 -7.22
C THR A 26 11.92 -6.15 -7.64
N VAL A 27 11.05 -7.11 -7.32
CA VAL A 27 11.23 -8.50 -7.71
C VAL A 27 10.63 -8.74 -9.09
N ASP A 28 11.36 -9.45 -9.95
CA ASP A 28 10.80 -9.98 -11.20
C ASP A 28 10.04 -11.28 -10.91
N PHE A 29 8.72 -11.22 -11.00
CA PHE A 29 7.84 -12.37 -10.75
C PHE A 29 7.82 -13.38 -11.90
N ASN A 30 8.44 -13.08 -13.05
CA ASN A 30 8.59 -14.02 -14.15
C ASN A 30 9.82 -14.93 -13.97
N ASP A 31 10.74 -14.56 -13.08
CA ASP A 31 11.90 -15.39 -12.75
C ASP A 31 11.51 -16.47 -11.73
N PRO A 32 11.57 -17.78 -12.09
CA PRO A 32 11.28 -18.86 -11.15
C PRO A 32 12.26 -18.92 -9.97
N ASN A 33 13.46 -18.36 -10.12
CA ASN A 33 14.49 -18.30 -9.10
C ASN A 33 14.56 -16.93 -8.40
N ARG A 34 13.50 -16.15 -8.49
CA ARG A 34 13.43 -14.81 -7.90
C ARG A 34 13.84 -14.80 -6.40
N PRO A 35 14.46 -13.73 -5.94
CA PRO A 35 14.72 -13.55 -4.52
C PRO A 35 13.40 -13.43 -3.74
N LYS A 36 13.46 -13.69 -2.44
CA LYS A 36 12.32 -13.47 -1.55
C LYS A 36 11.95 -11.99 -1.52
N THR A 37 10.66 -11.72 -1.38
CA THR A 37 10.13 -10.38 -1.12
C THR A 37 10.21 -10.05 0.37
N CYS A 38 10.09 -8.77 0.72
CA CYS A 38 10.01 -8.38 2.13
C CYS A 38 8.83 -9.06 2.83
N LEU A 39 7.69 -9.20 2.16
CA LEU A 39 6.50 -9.86 2.73
C LEU A 39 6.74 -11.33 3.10
N GLU A 40 7.61 -12.03 2.36
CA GLU A 40 7.98 -13.43 2.62
C GLU A 40 9.01 -13.59 3.76
N VAL A 41 9.53 -12.49 4.26
CA VAL A 41 10.58 -12.48 5.29
C VAL A 41 10.11 -11.85 6.59
N ASP A 42 9.70 -10.58 6.53
CA ASP A 42 9.21 -9.83 7.69
C ASP A 42 8.33 -8.67 7.26
N PHE A 43 7.37 -8.31 8.11
CA PHE A 43 6.38 -7.27 7.83
C PHE A 43 6.23 -6.31 9.03
N PRO A 44 6.14 -4.99 8.80
CA PRO A 44 6.08 -3.99 9.86
C PRO A 44 4.70 -3.93 10.55
N ILE A 45 4.32 -5.01 11.26
CA ILE A 45 2.98 -5.19 11.84
C ILE A 45 2.61 -4.04 12.79
N LEU A 46 3.49 -3.67 13.71
CA LEU A 46 3.17 -2.68 14.74
C LEU A 46 2.87 -1.29 14.15
N PRO A 47 3.75 -0.67 13.33
CA PRO A 47 3.47 0.64 12.76
C PRO A 47 2.31 0.62 11.76
N VAL A 48 2.12 -0.47 11.03
CA VAL A 48 0.98 -0.63 10.11
C VAL A 48 -0.34 -0.69 10.88
N ASN A 49 -0.39 -1.42 11.99
CA ASN A 49 -1.57 -1.48 12.86
C ASN A 49 -1.89 -0.11 13.48
N GLN A 50 -0.87 0.61 13.93
CA GLN A 50 -1.05 1.99 14.43
C GLN A 50 -1.65 2.89 13.35
N GLY A 51 -1.10 2.84 12.12
CA GLY A 51 -1.65 3.55 10.97
C GLY A 51 -3.11 3.16 10.68
N ALA A 52 -3.44 1.87 10.73
CA ALA A 52 -4.78 1.37 10.51
C ALA A 52 -5.78 1.84 11.59
N ILE A 53 -5.37 1.93 12.84
CA ILE A 53 -6.19 2.47 13.94
C ILE A 53 -6.46 3.97 13.73
N ILE A 54 -5.42 4.74 13.37
CA ILE A 54 -5.53 6.18 13.08
C ILE A 54 -6.46 6.42 11.88
N GLU A 55 -6.32 5.63 10.81
CA GLU A 55 -7.19 5.68 9.64
C GLU A 55 -8.66 5.51 10.02
N GLY A 56 -8.95 4.61 10.95
CA GLY A 56 -10.29 4.36 11.47
C GLY A 56 -11.27 3.86 10.39
N ASN A 57 -12.58 3.88 10.71
CA ASN A 57 -13.62 3.35 9.82
C ASN A 57 -13.90 4.25 8.61
N ALA A 58 -13.63 5.54 8.71
CA ALA A 58 -13.88 6.50 7.64
C ALA A 58 -12.92 6.34 6.46
N GLY A 59 -11.71 5.79 6.72
CA GLY A 59 -10.69 5.67 5.68
C GLY A 59 -10.20 7.02 5.13
N LYS A 60 -9.74 7.00 3.89
CA LYS A 60 -9.38 8.21 3.15
C LYS A 60 -10.61 8.85 2.50
N PRO A 61 -10.58 10.18 2.21
CA PRO A 61 -11.71 10.88 1.61
C PRO A 61 -12.28 10.21 0.34
N ILE A 62 -11.43 9.64 -0.51
CA ILE A 62 -11.86 8.95 -1.73
C ILE A 62 -12.83 7.80 -1.43
N TYR A 63 -12.69 7.12 -0.29
CA TYR A 63 -13.56 6.01 0.10
C TYR A 63 -14.89 6.47 0.70
N GLN A 64 -15.07 7.75 0.92
CA GLN A 64 -16.34 8.32 1.43
C GLN A 64 -17.36 8.56 0.31
N MET A 65 -16.97 8.43 -0.95
CA MET A 65 -17.86 8.56 -2.10
C MET A 65 -18.95 7.50 -2.10
N SER A 66 -18.64 6.30 -1.58
CA SER A 66 -19.62 5.25 -1.40
C SER A 66 -19.35 4.44 -0.13
N LYS A 67 -20.45 3.94 0.49
CA LYS A 67 -20.36 3.10 1.67
C LYS A 67 -20.18 1.64 1.25
N TRP A 68 -18.94 1.13 1.32
CA TRP A 68 -18.65 -0.29 1.12
C TRP A 68 -18.39 -0.97 2.46
N TRP A 69 -19.25 -1.87 2.87
CA TRP A 69 -19.26 -2.44 4.22
C TRP A 69 -18.04 -3.27 4.58
N ALA A 70 -17.48 -4.00 3.63
CA ALA A 70 -16.31 -4.85 3.80
C ALA A 70 -15.00 -4.16 3.38
N ARG A 71 -14.97 -2.82 3.33
CA ARG A 71 -13.78 -2.09 2.92
C ARG A 71 -12.60 -2.36 3.86
N ARG A 72 -11.47 -2.68 3.28
CA ARG A 72 -10.23 -2.92 4.01
C ARG A 72 -9.49 -1.60 4.26
N ARG A 73 -8.59 -1.61 5.25
CA ARG A 73 -7.75 -0.45 5.57
C ARG A 73 -6.74 -0.20 4.46
N SER A 74 -6.68 1.01 3.96
CA SER A 74 -5.77 1.38 2.90
C SER A 74 -4.31 1.35 3.36
N SER A 75 -4.04 1.71 4.62
CA SER A 75 -2.71 1.62 5.22
C SER A 75 -2.14 0.20 5.18
N VAL A 76 -2.96 -0.80 5.48
CA VAL A 76 -2.56 -2.21 5.44
C VAL A 76 -2.25 -2.64 4.01
N PHE A 77 -3.16 -2.37 3.07
CA PHE A 77 -2.98 -2.79 1.67
C PHE A 77 -1.81 -2.07 1.00
N ARG A 78 -1.62 -0.79 1.28
CA ARG A 78 -0.44 -0.07 0.80
C ARG A 78 0.86 -0.72 1.28
N SER A 79 0.96 -1.03 2.57
CA SER A 79 2.14 -1.70 3.14
C SER A 79 2.35 -3.08 2.55
N MET A 80 1.27 -3.86 2.36
CA MET A 80 1.34 -5.19 1.77
C MET A 80 1.83 -5.15 0.32
N LEU A 81 1.34 -4.21 -0.49
CA LEU A 81 1.77 -4.05 -1.88
C LEU A 81 3.25 -3.67 -1.96
N ILE A 82 3.71 -2.74 -1.12
CA ILE A 82 5.14 -2.39 -1.05
C ILE A 82 5.96 -3.62 -0.65
N ALA A 83 5.56 -4.31 0.42
CA ALA A 83 6.29 -5.48 0.92
C ALA A 83 6.32 -6.64 -0.08
N ALA A 84 5.20 -6.89 -0.77
CA ALA A 84 5.10 -7.95 -1.78
C ALA A 84 5.94 -7.66 -3.02
N ALA A 85 6.09 -6.38 -3.40
CA ALA A 85 6.82 -5.99 -4.60
C ALA A 85 8.31 -5.79 -4.38
N THR A 86 8.75 -5.61 -3.14
CA THR A 86 10.14 -5.24 -2.80
C THR A 86 10.97 -6.47 -2.46
N LYS A 87 12.14 -6.59 -3.08
CA LYS A 87 13.14 -7.60 -2.76
C LYS A 87 13.59 -7.46 -1.31
N ALA A 88 13.63 -8.58 -0.60
CA ALA A 88 14.16 -8.60 0.76
C ALA A 88 15.64 -8.21 0.78
N PRO A 89 16.09 -7.41 1.77
CA PRO A 89 17.49 -7.11 1.94
C PRO A 89 18.28 -8.38 2.36
N GLU A 90 19.59 -8.35 2.20
CA GLU A 90 20.46 -9.44 2.62
C GLU A 90 20.31 -9.72 4.12
N ASP A 91 20.37 -8.68 4.94
CA ASP A 91 19.99 -8.77 6.34
C ASP A 91 18.47 -8.71 6.49
N LYS A 92 17.89 -9.88 6.65
CA LYS A 92 16.43 -10.07 6.75
C LYS A 92 15.78 -9.32 7.90
N SER A 93 16.54 -9.01 8.97
CA SER A 93 16.03 -8.23 10.11
C SER A 93 15.64 -6.79 9.73
N HIS A 94 16.12 -6.30 8.59
CA HIS A 94 15.80 -4.97 8.06
C HIS A 94 14.61 -4.94 7.10
N ALA A 95 13.99 -6.08 6.77
CA ALA A 95 12.91 -6.13 5.78
C ALA A 95 11.69 -5.30 6.19
N ALA A 96 11.21 -5.45 7.42
CA ALA A 96 10.09 -4.66 7.94
C ALA A 96 10.39 -3.16 7.96
N LYS A 97 11.61 -2.81 8.38
CA LYS A 97 12.07 -1.41 8.39
C LYS A 97 12.10 -0.81 6.99
N LEU A 98 12.62 -1.54 6.01
CA LEU A 98 12.68 -1.10 4.60
C LEU A 98 11.29 -0.78 4.06
N VAL A 99 10.30 -1.62 4.33
CA VAL A 99 8.91 -1.41 3.94
C VAL A 99 8.35 -0.14 4.59
N TRP A 100 8.56 0.02 5.90
CA TRP A 100 8.00 1.14 6.64
C TRP A 100 8.64 2.49 6.27
N ASP A 101 9.94 2.53 6.10
CA ASP A 101 10.69 3.73 5.68
C ASP A 101 10.23 4.23 4.30
N ASN A 102 9.70 3.33 3.46
CA ASN A 102 9.18 3.64 2.13
C ASN A 102 7.65 3.83 2.07
N TYR A 103 6.95 3.65 3.18
CA TYR A 103 5.47 3.74 3.20
C TYR A 103 4.94 5.09 2.69
N TYR A 104 5.56 6.21 3.07
CA TYR A 104 5.15 7.55 2.68
C TYR A 104 5.88 8.10 1.44
N ALA A 105 6.80 7.34 0.86
CA ALA A 105 7.51 7.76 -0.32
C ALA A 105 6.57 7.94 -1.52
N ASN A 106 6.86 8.93 -2.37
CA ASN A 106 6.15 9.10 -3.63
C ASN A 106 6.73 8.17 -4.70
N HIS A 107 6.27 6.92 -4.69
CA HIS A 107 6.75 5.90 -5.63
C HIS A 107 6.30 6.16 -7.07
N GLN A 108 5.13 6.75 -7.26
CA GLN A 108 4.63 7.12 -8.58
C GLN A 108 5.59 8.09 -9.28
N LYS A 109 6.02 9.14 -8.58
CA LYS A 109 7.00 10.09 -9.11
C LYS A 109 8.37 9.45 -9.40
N LYS A 110 8.77 8.47 -8.61
CA LYS A 110 10.04 7.74 -8.77
C LYS A 110 9.96 6.62 -9.81
N GLY A 111 8.76 6.21 -10.21
CA GLY A 111 8.55 5.10 -11.12
C GLY A 111 9.01 3.74 -10.58
N ALA A 112 9.12 3.58 -9.25
CA ALA A 112 9.67 2.38 -8.62
C ALA A 112 8.89 1.11 -8.96
N PHE A 113 7.58 1.22 -9.15
CA PHE A 113 6.68 0.07 -9.39
C PHE A 113 5.98 0.13 -10.76
N LYS A 114 6.42 0.99 -11.66
CA LYS A 114 5.73 1.27 -12.95
C LYS A 114 5.56 0.05 -13.86
N ASP A 115 6.47 -0.91 -13.77
CA ASP A 115 6.49 -2.09 -14.63
C ASP A 115 5.77 -3.29 -13.98
N LEU A 116 5.31 -3.14 -12.74
CA LEU A 116 4.57 -4.20 -12.04
C LEU A 116 3.09 -4.20 -12.44
N LYS A 117 2.64 -5.38 -12.85
CA LYS A 117 1.22 -5.68 -13.11
C LYS A 117 0.65 -6.46 -11.94
N VAL A 118 -0.41 -5.96 -11.34
CA VAL A 118 -1.07 -6.57 -10.19
C VAL A 118 -2.55 -6.76 -10.48
N ALA A 119 -3.05 -7.96 -10.26
CA ALA A 119 -4.46 -8.29 -10.40
C ALA A 119 -5.10 -8.52 -9.04
N ASP A 120 -6.26 -7.89 -8.80
CA ASP A 120 -7.16 -8.20 -7.69
C ASP A 120 -8.43 -8.82 -8.27
N ILE A 121 -8.56 -10.13 -8.14
CA ILE A 121 -9.66 -10.90 -8.74
C ILE A 121 -10.94 -10.89 -7.90
N PHE A 122 -10.89 -10.30 -6.69
CA PHE A 122 -12.01 -10.09 -5.78
C PHE A 122 -11.97 -8.67 -5.21
N MET A 123 -11.92 -7.67 -6.09
CA MET A 123 -11.56 -6.29 -5.76
C MET A 123 -12.50 -5.60 -4.76
N GLY A 124 -13.76 -6.03 -4.66
CA GLY A 124 -14.74 -5.44 -3.75
C GLY A 124 -14.80 -3.93 -3.84
N GLY A 125 -14.54 -3.24 -2.73
CA GLY A 125 -14.48 -1.78 -2.67
C GLY A 125 -13.18 -1.17 -3.19
N GLY A 126 -12.32 -1.92 -3.89
CA GLY A 126 -11.20 -1.40 -4.68
C GLY A 126 -9.98 -0.91 -3.88
N THR A 127 -9.86 -1.21 -2.62
CA THR A 127 -8.74 -0.70 -1.80
C THR A 127 -7.38 -1.06 -2.41
N THR A 128 -7.21 -2.30 -2.88
CA THR A 128 -5.97 -2.77 -3.53
C THR A 128 -5.68 -1.97 -4.79
N LEU A 129 -6.70 -1.75 -5.64
CA LEU A 129 -6.56 -1.05 -6.90
C LEU A 129 -6.16 0.41 -6.69
N VAL A 130 -6.84 1.09 -5.75
CA VAL A 130 -6.55 2.49 -5.44
C VAL A 130 -5.14 2.65 -4.89
N GLU A 131 -4.72 1.81 -3.92
CA GLU A 131 -3.39 1.93 -3.34
C GLU A 131 -2.29 1.50 -4.33
N GLY A 132 -2.53 0.47 -5.15
CA GLY A 132 -1.60 0.08 -6.20
C GLY A 132 -1.41 1.17 -7.27
N SER A 133 -2.51 1.80 -7.72
CA SER A 133 -2.44 2.94 -8.64
C SER A 133 -1.67 4.11 -8.03
N ARG A 134 -1.87 4.41 -6.75
CA ARG A 134 -1.12 5.44 -6.02
C ARG A 134 0.37 5.12 -5.86
N LEU A 135 0.74 3.85 -5.89
CA LEU A 135 2.13 3.40 -5.92
C LEU A 135 2.73 3.46 -7.34
N GLY A 136 1.90 3.64 -8.36
CA GLY A 136 2.31 3.65 -9.77
C GLY A 136 2.34 2.27 -10.42
N MET A 137 1.69 1.28 -9.81
CA MET A 137 1.53 -0.07 -10.38
C MET A 137 0.45 -0.09 -11.45
N GLN A 138 0.56 -1.01 -12.39
CA GLN A 138 -0.49 -1.30 -13.38
C GLN A 138 -1.50 -2.27 -12.75
N MET A 139 -2.71 -1.77 -12.46
CA MET A 139 -3.71 -2.53 -11.73
C MET A 139 -4.78 -3.10 -12.65
N VAL A 140 -5.15 -4.34 -12.41
CA VAL A 140 -6.32 -5.00 -13.02
C VAL A 140 -7.24 -5.48 -11.91
N GLY A 141 -8.52 -5.14 -11.98
CA GLY A 141 -9.53 -5.56 -11.01
C GLY A 141 -10.64 -6.36 -11.64
N ASN A 142 -11.13 -7.36 -10.93
CA ASN A 142 -12.32 -8.13 -11.27
C ASN A 142 -13.19 -8.34 -10.03
N ASP A 143 -14.49 -8.35 -10.24
CA ASP A 143 -15.47 -8.72 -9.21
C ASP A 143 -16.76 -9.20 -9.89
N LEU A 144 -17.47 -10.12 -9.26
CA LEU A 144 -18.77 -10.57 -9.76
C LEU A 144 -19.89 -9.54 -9.50
N ASN A 145 -19.68 -8.64 -8.53
CA ASN A 145 -20.63 -7.62 -8.18
C ASN A 145 -20.48 -6.38 -9.11
N PRO A 146 -21.47 -6.06 -9.96
CA PRO A 146 -21.38 -4.91 -10.85
C PRO A 146 -21.28 -3.56 -10.09
N VAL A 147 -21.77 -3.51 -8.85
CA VAL A 147 -21.64 -2.33 -7.98
C VAL A 147 -20.18 -2.13 -7.58
N ALA A 148 -19.44 -3.20 -7.32
CA ALA A 148 -18.00 -3.12 -7.08
C ALA A 148 -17.26 -2.48 -8.24
N TRP A 149 -17.54 -2.95 -9.47
CA TRP A 149 -16.97 -2.38 -10.68
C TRP A 149 -17.29 -0.88 -10.83
N PHE A 150 -18.55 -0.50 -10.62
CA PHE A 150 -18.97 0.90 -10.73
C PHE A 150 -18.24 1.78 -9.71
N VAL A 151 -18.22 1.37 -8.45
CA VAL A 151 -17.58 2.12 -7.34
C VAL A 151 -16.09 2.29 -7.62
N VAL A 152 -15.39 1.21 -7.94
CA VAL A 152 -13.95 1.24 -8.19
C VAL A 152 -13.61 2.11 -9.41
N LYS A 153 -14.42 2.05 -10.47
CA LYS A 153 -14.24 2.94 -11.63
C LYS A 153 -14.33 4.41 -11.24
N GLN A 154 -15.28 4.78 -10.37
CA GLN A 154 -15.40 6.17 -9.92
C GLN A 154 -14.23 6.58 -9.01
N GLU A 155 -13.78 5.68 -8.15
CA GLU A 155 -12.63 5.93 -7.25
C GLU A 155 -11.33 6.12 -8.05
N LEU A 156 -11.08 5.27 -9.06
CA LEU A 156 -9.88 5.34 -9.89
C LEU A 156 -9.87 6.54 -10.85
N ALA A 157 -11.01 7.07 -11.24
CA ALA A 157 -11.07 8.28 -12.07
C ALA A 157 -10.48 9.51 -11.36
N ASN A 158 -10.24 9.43 -10.05
CA ASN A 158 -9.76 10.54 -9.21
C ASN A 158 -8.41 10.24 -8.54
N VAL A 159 -7.66 9.26 -9.02
CA VAL A 159 -6.34 8.86 -8.48
C VAL A 159 -5.20 9.39 -9.33
#